data_e88e0ec071a5298f1bcf354fc0e9f5a6
#
_entry.id   e88e0ec071a5298f1bcf354fc0e9f5a6
#
_cell.length_a   1.000
_cell.length_b   1.000
_cell.length_c   1.000
_cell.angle_alpha   90.00
_cell.angle_beta   90.00
_cell.angle_gamma   90.00
#
_symmetry.space_group_name_H-M   'P 1'
#
loop_
_entity.id
_entity.type
_entity.pdbx_description
1 polymer ?
#
loop_
_entity_poly.entity_id
_entity_poly.type
_entity_poly.pdbx_seq_one_letter_code
_entity_poly.pdbx_strand_id
1 'polypeptide(L)'
;MIAPWESSWKPSGAASLLGLRPPVILLLVTAGAEGDQGISSACAFNATSMTRDMRGLMTTVTAFDESERLIWAGQAGAYADSFARLCAFPVEWLLDAAEVRLGTRVLDVGTGTGAAAAAACGRGAEVTAVDAEPSMIELAALNTPMADVQVAALPSLPFKDDEFDAVVANFVLNHVGQPLLALAELRRVTRPGGRIALTIWSAPAAAGQALLGRAIQAAGVTRPAHLPPLSLENDFPRTKQGFAALLDKAGFVEVSCQTLNWDHHTTSAEWWSGAVAGVGFTGHVVASQSPELIAEIKRHFDLLSAEFTGPDGSLWLPHTALLTFGKV
;
A
#
# COMPACT_ATOMS: atom_id res chain seq x y z
N MET A 1 6.33 -9.31 4.70
CA MET A 1 7.82 -9.25 4.79
C MET A 1 8.26 -7.99 4.06
N ILE A 2 8.67 -7.02 4.82
CA ILE A 2 9.22 -5.72 4.39
C ILE A 2 10.37 -5.99 3.38
N ALA A 3 10.66 -5.09 2.45
CA ALA A 3 11.82 -5.16 1.55
C ALA A 3 13.09 -5.59 2.33
N PRO A 4 14.09 -6.28 1.72
CA PRO A 4 15.20 -6.89 2.46
C PRO A 4 15.95 -5.94 3.41
N TRP A 5 16.02 -4.65 3.07
CA TRP A 5 16.62 -3.65 3.95
C TRP A 5 15.65 -3.24 5.08
N GLU A 6 14.33 -3.38 4.91
CA GLU A 6 13.32 -3.15 5.95
C GLU A 6 13.24 -4.31 6.94
N SER A 7 13.46 -5.58 6.49
CA SER A 7 13.47 -6.77 7.35
C SER A 7 14.75 -6.97 8.15
N SER A 8 15.89 -6.34 7.74
CA SER A 8 17.14 -6.37 8.50
C SER A 8 17.21 -5.36 9.64
N TRP A 9 16.20 -4.50 9.79
CA TRP A 9 16.11 -3.51 10.84
C TRP A 9 15.71 -4.15 12.16
N LYS A 10 16.69 -4.71 12.88
CA LYS A 10 16.54 -5.08 14.30
C LYS A 10 16.91 -3.87 15.14
N PRO A 11 16.14 -3.49 16.17
CA PRO A 11 16.56 -2.47 17.11
C PRO A 11 17.83 -2.96 17.81
N SER A 12 18.92 -2.21 17.71
CA SER A 12 20.11 -2.41 18.50
C SER A 12 19.81 -2.03 19.95
N GLY A 13 19.69 -3.03 20.82
CA GLY A 13 19.62 -2.82 22.27
C GLY A 13 18.37 -3.33 22.94
N ALA A 14 18.22 -4.65 23.06
CA ALA A 14 17.47 -5.25 24.16
C ALA A 14 18.41 -6.15 24.91
N ALA A 15 18.90 -5.66 26.05
CA ALA A 15 19.56 -6.47 27.05
C ALA A 15 18.58 -7.56 27.52
N SER A 16 19.05 -8.81 27.45
CA SER A 16 18.42 -9.98 28.02
C SER A 16 18.11 -9.75 29.49
N LEU A 17 16.84 -9.70 29.85
CA LEU A 17 16.39 -9.95 31.23
C LEU A 17 15.48 -11.17 31.21
N LEU A 18 15.99 -12.19 31.88
CA LEU A 18 15.35 -13.45 32.22
C LEU A 18 14.03 -13.26 32.98
N GLY A 19 13.01 -13.98 32.51
CA GLY A 19 12.06 -14.72 33.31
C GLY A 19 11.22 -13.94 34.33
N LEU A 20 10.02 -13.49 33.91
CA LEU A 20 8.86 -13.45 34.81
C LEU A 20 7.59 -13.62 33.96
N ARG A 21 6.85 -14.69 34.22
CA ARG A 21 5.52 -14.91 33.65
C ARG A 21 4.54 -13.90 34.28
N PRO A 22 3.63 -13.28 33.53
CA PRO A 22 2.57 -12.50 34.13
C PRO A 22 1.52 -13.42 34.80
N PRO A 23 0.91 -12.99 35.90
CA PRO A 23 -0.12 -13.75 36.58
C PRO A 23 -1.42 -13.72 35.75
N VAL A 24 -2.04 -14.89 35.65
CA VAL A 24 -3.40 -15.07 35.15
C VAL A 24 -4.35 -14.45 36.19
N ILE A 25 -5.01 -13.35 35.84
CA ILE A 25 -6.11 -12.83 36.67
C ILE A 25 -7.37 -13.59 36.26
N LEU A 26 -7.76 -14.53 37.11
CA LEU A 26 -9.04 -15.21 37.04
C LEU A 26 -10.11 -14.31 37.68
N LEU A 27 -10.96 -13.71 36.85
CA LEU A 27 -12.11 -12.96 37.32
C LEU A 27 -13.24 -13.98 37.64
N LEU A 28 -13.43 -14.28 38.90
CA LEU A 28 -14.59 -15.00 39.40
C LEU A 28 -15.80 -14.05 39.41
N VAL A 29 -16.75 -14.28 38.48
CA VAL A 29 -18.08 -13.70 38.57
C VAL A 29 -18.95 -14.69 39.33
N THR A 30 -19.33 -14.31 40.53
CA THR A 30 -20.33 -15.03 41.33
C THR A 30 -21.71 -14.87 40.72
N ALA A 31 -22.31 -16.00 40.36
CA ALA A 31 -23.71 -16.08 39.98
C ALA A 31 -24.61 -16.00 41.23
N GLY A 32 -25.49 -15.02 41.25
CA GLY A 32 -26.69 -15.02 42.11
C GLY A 32 -27.84 -15.66 41.33
N ALA A 33 -28.40 -16.69 41.91
CA ALA A 33 -29.55 -17.41 41.38
C ALA A 33 -30.85 -16.67 41.71
N GLU A 34 -31.81 -16.66 40.76
CA GLU A 34 -33.18 -17.07 40.98
C GLU A 34 -34.04 -16.87 39.71
N GLY A 35 -34.86 -17.93 39.39
CA GLY A 35 -36.12 -17.75 38.65
C GLY A 35 -36.23 -18.36 37.25
N ASP A 36 -36.47 -19.64 37.24
CA ASP A 36 -37.35 -20.53 36.41
C ASP A 36 -38.09 -19.97 35.20
N GLN A 37 -38.12 -20.85 34.19
CA GLN A 37 -39.09 -21.13 33.12
C GLN A 37 -38.60 -20.94 31.65
N GLY A 38 -38.28 -22.06 31.09
CA GLY A 38 -38.90 -22.62 29.88
C GLY A 38 -38.49 -22.16 28.48
N ILE A 39 -38.16 -23.18 27.71
CA ILE A 39 -38.36 -23.33 26.25
C ILE A 39 -37.13 -23.10 25.34
N SER A 40 -36.64 -24.25 24.90
CA SER A 40 -36.01 -24.57 23.63
C SER A 40 -36.24 -23.56 22.50
N SER A 41 -35.14 -23.02 21.95
CA SER A 41 -35.11 -22.66 20.52
C SER A 41 -33.67 -22.74 20.01
N ALA A 42 -33.46 -23.59 19.02
CA ALA A 42 -32.22 -23.75 18.30
C ALA A 42 -31.81 -22.42 17.67
N CYS A 43 -30.64 -21.90 18.06
CA CYS A 43 -30.03 -20.75 17.39
C CYS A 43 -29.52 -21.18 16.01
N ALA A 44 -30.33 -20.91 14.98
CA ALA A 44 -29.82 -20.76 13.63
C ALA A 44 -28.97 -19.47 13.60
N PHE A 45 -27.66 -19.62 13.54
CA PHE A 45 -26.75 -18.51 13.32
C PHE A 45 -27.02 -17.91 11.94
N ASN A 46 -27.64 -16.76 11.91
CA ASN A 46 -28.03 -16.06 10.68
C ASN A 46 -26.79 -15.28 10.19
N ALA A 47 -26.28 -15.61 9.01
CA ALA A 47 -25.15 -14.96 8.35
C ALA A 47 -25.31 -13.43 8.21
N THR A 48 -26.56 -12.92 8.34
CA THR A 48 -26.86 -11.48 8.30
C THR A 48 -26.44 -10.72 9.56
N SER A 49 -26.20 -11.40 10.71
CA SER A 49 -25.78 -10.73 11.94
C SER A 49 -24.27 -10.48 11.97
N MET A 50 -23.49 -11.30 11.27
CA MET A 50 -22.03 -11.13 11.18
C MET A 50 -21.62 -9.88 10.39
N THR A 51 -22.41 -9.47 9.41
CA THR A 51 -22.14 -8.24 8.63
C THR A 51 -22.45 -6.97 9.41
N ARG A 52 -23.29 -7.04 10.44
CA ARG A 52 -23.61 -5.90 11.30
C ARG A 52 -22.57 -5.65 12.39
N ASP A 53 -21.91 -6.69 12.89
CA ASP A 53 -20.85 -6.59 13.91
C ASP A 53 -19.52 -6.08 13.34
N MET A 54 -19.21 -6.39 12.08
CA MET A 54 -18.01 -5.84 11.42
C MET A 54 -18.13 -4.32 11.14
N ARG A 55 -19.33 -3.76 11.06
CA ARG A 55 -19.55 -2.30 10.92
C ARG A 55 -19.41 -1.54 12.25
N GLY A 56 -19.31 -2.23 13.36
CA GLY A 56 -19.10 -1.66 14.70
C GLY A 56 -17.64 -1.62 15.15
N LEU A 57 -16.69 -2.21 14.42
CA LEU A 57 -15.28 -1.95 14.65
C LEU A 57 -15.01 -0.51 14.20
N MET A 58 -14.84 0.37 15.18
CA MET A 58 -14.31 1.72 14.94
C MET A 58 -13.01 1.54 14.17
N THR A 59 -12.96 2.00 12.93
CA THR A 59 -11.73 2.09 12.14
C THR A 59 -10.84 3.11 12.84
N THR A 60 -10.01 2.63 13.75
CA THR A 60 -9.02 3.49 14.39
C THR A 60 -7.89 3.68 13.39
N VAL A 61 -7.64 4.94 13.02
CA VAL A 61 -6.45 5.32 12.27
C VAL A 61 -5.23 4.79 13.02
N THR A 62 -4.41 3.98 12.37
CA THR A 62 -3.21 3.42 13.03
C THR A 62 -2.06 4.43 13.02
N ALA A 63 -1.06 4.24 13.88
CA ALA A 63 0.15 5.05 13.85
C ALA A 63 0.89 4.94 12.50
N PHE A 64 0.75 3.80 11.81
CA PHE A 64 1.26 3.62 10.44
C PHE A 64 0.51 4.52 9.45
N ASP A 65 -0.83 4.54 9.46
CA ASP A 65 -1.64 5.40 8.59
C ASP A 65 -1.33 6.89 8.83
N GLU A 66 -1.10 7.29 10.10
CA GLU A 66 -0.70 8.65 10.44
C GLU A 66 0.67 8.99 9.84
N SER A 67 1.65 8.09 9.93
CA SER A 67 2.97 8.29 9.35
C SER A 67 2.94 8.36 7.82
N GLU A 68 2.15 7.49 7.17
CA GLU A 68 1.98 7.52 5.71
C GLU A 68 1.34 8.84 5.25
N ARG A 69 0.34 9.34 5.97
CA ARG A 69 -0.27 10.65 5.68
C ARG A 69 0.75 11.79 5.75
N LEU A 70 1.64 11.77 6.75
CA LEU A 70 2.72 12.75 6.87
C LEU A 70 3.76 12.64 5.76
N ILE A 71 4.12 11.41 5.35
CA ILE A 71 5.07 11.16 4.26
C ILE A 71 4.56 11.73 2.93
N TRP A 72 3.26 11.59 2.66
CA TRP A 72 2.68 11.98 1.37
C TRP A 72 2.15 13.42 1.33
N ALA A 73 2.02 14.10 2.49
CA ALA A 73 1.49 15.46 2.56
C ALA A 73 2.28 16.44 1.68
N GLY A 74 1.60 17.02 0.67
CA GLY A 74 2.18 18.00 -0.25
C GLY A 74 3.21 17.43 -1.23
N GLN A 75 3.34 16.11 -1.38
CA GLN A 75 4.41 15.48 -2.17
C GLN A 75 4.07 15.32 -3.67
N ALA A 76 2.90 15.73 -4.14
CA ALA A 76 2.45 15.45 -5.49
C ALA A 76 3.41 15.95 -6.60
N GLY A 77 3.92 17.19 -6.48
CA GLY A 77 4.87 17.76 -7.44
C GLY A 77 6.19 16.98 -7.46
N ALA A 78 6.79 16.76 -6.30
CA ALA A 78 8.05 16.02 -6.17
C ALA A 78 7.91 14.56 -6.65
N TYR A 79 6.78 13.90 -6.38
CA TYR A 79 6.47 12.58 -6.89
C TYR A 79 6.33 12.57 -8.42
N ALA A 80 5.61 13.56 -8.99
CA ALA A 80 5.44 13.69 -10.44
C ALA A 80 6.78 13.82 -11.17
N ASP A 81 7.71 14.61 -10.60
CA ASP A 81 9.04 14.88 -11.17
C ASP A 81 10.05 13.74 -10.95
N SER A 82 9.72 12.73 -10.14
CA SER A 82 10.65 11.65 -9.78
C SER A 82 10.09 10.25 -10.03
N PHE A 83 9.24 9.73 -9.12
CA PHE A 83 8.85 8.32 -9.11
C PHE A 83 7.52 8.00 -9.83
N ALA A 84 6.77 9.00 -10.29
CA ALA A 84 5.49 8.76 -10.96
C ALA A 84 5.64 7.87 -12.22
N ARG A 85 6.69 8.12 -13.04
CA ARG A 85 6.98 7.32 -14.24
C ARG A 85 7.37 5.87 -13.90
N LEU A 86 8.09 5.65 -12.80
CA LEU A 86 8.39 4.31 -12.30
C LEU A 86 7.10 3.56 -11.95
N CYS A 87 6.22 4.22 -11.17
CA CYS A 87 4.98 3.62 -10.70
C CYS A 87 3.92 3.48 -11.82
N ALA A 88 4.04 4.21 -12.94
CA ALA A 88 3.16 4.06 -14.08
C ALA A 88 3.41 2.77 -14.89
N PHE A 89 4.58 2.13 -14.75
CA PHE A 89 4.94 0.94 -15.53
C PHE A 89 3.89 -0.19 -15.47
N PRO A 90 3.35 -0.60 -14.31
CA PRO A 90 2.38 -1.69 -14.24
C PRO A 90 0.97 -1.36 -14.73
N VAL A 91 0.66 -0.11 -15.07
CA VAL A 91 -0.71 0.36 -15.30
C VAL A 91 -1.46 -0.44 -16.37
N GLU A 92 -0.82 -0.71 -17.51
CA GLU A 92 -1.49 -1.46 -18.59
C GLU A 92 -1.85 -2.89 -18.16
N TRP A 93 -0.92 -3.60 -17.48
CA TRP A 93 -1.20 -4.94 -16.93
C TRP A 93 -2.26 -4.91 -15.83
N LEU A 94 -2.29 -3.86 -15.01
CA LEU A 94 -3.29 -3.65 -13.97
C LEU A 94 -4.69 -3.52 -14.58
N LEU A 95 -4.83 -2.70 -15.62
CA LEU A 95 -6.11 -2.48 -16.32
C LEU A 95 -6.54 -3.72 -17.14
N ASP A 96 -5.60 -4.47 -17.71
CA ASP A 96 -5.89 -5.74 -18.39
C ASP A 96 -6.41 -6.80 -17.40
N ALA A 97 -5.76 -6.92 -16.23
CA ALA A 97 -6.17 -7.84 -15.16
C ALA A 97 -7.57 -7.50 -14.60
N ALA A 98 -7.91 -6.22 -14.56
CA ALA A 98 -9.23 -5.73 -14.17
C ALA A 98 -10.26 -5.77 -15.33
N GLU A 99 -9.87 -6.22 -16.53
CA GLU A 99 -10.70 -6.26 -17.75
C GLU A 99 -11.31 -4.89 -18.10
N VAL A 100 -10.57 -3.80 -17.87
CA VAL A 100 -11.02 -2.44 -18.16
C VAL A 100 -11.13 -2.22 -19.67
N ARG A 101 -12.32 -1.83 -20.12
CA ARG A 101 -12.67 -1.60 -21.52
C ARG A 101 -13.73 -0.50 -21.65
N LEU A 102 -14.14 -0.22 -22.88
CA LEU A 102 -15.21 0.76 -23.16
C LEU A 102 -16.45 0.51 -22.31
N GLY A 103 -16.90 1.55 -21.60
CA GLY A 103 -18.09 1.53 -20.76
C GLY A 103 -17.94 0.82 -19.41
N THR A 104 -16.73 0.35 -19.04
CA THR A 104 -16.48 -0.17 -17.70
C THR A 104 -16.49 0.98 -16.68
N ARG A 105 -17.28 0.86 -15.61
CA ARG A 105 -17.24 1.80 -14.47
C ARG A 105 -16.07 1.40 -13.57
N VAL A 106 -15.03 2.22 -13.55
CA VAL A 106 -13.77 1.95 -12.87
C VAL A 106 -13.61 2.89 -11.68
N LEU A 107 -13.22 2.32 -10.53
CA LEU A 107 -12.69 3.09 -9.40
C LEU A 107 -11.16 2.91 -9.36
N ASP A 108 -10.41 4.00 -9.51
CA ASP A 108 -8.96 4.06 -9.29
C ASP A 108 -8.68 4.60 -7.88
N VAL A 109 -8.22 3.74 -6.98
CA VAL A 109 -7.97 4.08 -5.56
C VAL A 109 -6.49 4.34 -5.35
N GLY A 110 -6.16 5.48 -4.71
CA GLY A 110 -4.80 5.97 -4.58
C GLY A 110 -4.24 6.35 -5.94
N THR A 111 -5.02 7.16 -6.69
CA THR A 111 -4.75 7.52 -8.08
C THR A 111 -3.41 8.26 -8.26
N GLY A 112 -2.86 8.84 -7.18
CA GLY A 112 -1.66 9.67 -7.25
C GLY A 112 -1.86 10.82 -8.23
N THR A 113 -0.97 10.94 -9.21
CA THR A 113 -1.05 11.96 -10.26
C THR A 113 -1.96 11.56 -11.44
N GLY A 114 -2.76 10.47 -11.32
CA GLY A 114 -3.79 10.11 -12.29
C GLY A 114 -3.36 9.15 -13.40
N ALA A 115 -2.22 8.45 -13.28
CA ALA A 115 -1.69 7.61 -14.37
C ALA A 115 -2.64 6.46 -14.75
N ALA A 116 -3.18 5.71 -13.77
CA ALA A 116 -4.11 4.61 -14.03
C ALA A 116 -5.47 5.13 -14.50
N ALA A 117 -5.96 6.22 -13.90
CA ALA A 117 -7.20 6.89 -14.33
C ALA A 117 -7.11 7.37 -15.78
N ALA A 118 -6.01 8.02 -16.19
CA ALA A 118 -5.82 8.50 -17.57
C ALA A 118 -5.81 7.33 -18.57
N ALA A 119 -5.09 6.24 -18.26
CA ALA A 119 -5.05 5.06 -19.11
C ALA A 119 -6.42 4.37 -19.21
N ALA A 120 -7.19 4.30 -18.11
CA ALA A 120 -8.55 3.76 -18.11
C ALA A 120 -9.50 4.63 -18.94
N CYS A 121 -9.44 5.97 -18.82
CA CYS A 121 -10.18 6.89 -19.71
C CYS A 121 -9.80 6.67 -21.17
N GLY A 122 -8.51 6.47 -21.48
CA GLY A 122 -8.02 6.15 -22.81
C GLY A 122 -8.62 4.85 -23.40
N ARG A 123 -9.04 3.91 -22.56
CA ARG A 123 -9.77 2.69 -22.95
C ARG A 123 -11.29 2.91 -23.10
N GLY A 124 -11.78 4.13 -22.87
CA GLY A 124 -13.19 4.49 -22.92
C GLY A 124 -13.98 4.05 -21.70
N ALA A 125 -13.33 3.84 -20.56
CA ALA A 125 -14.00 3.56 -19.29
C ALA A 125 -14.60 4.83 -18.67
N GLU A 126 -15.63 4.66 -17.82
CA GLU A 126 -16.18 5.68 -16.94
C GLU A 126 -15.37 5.62 -15.62
N VAL A 127 -14.55 6.64 -15.38
CA VAL A 127 -13.54 6.59 -14.31
C VAL A 127 -13.88 7.53 -13.18
N THR A 128 -13.96 6.98 -11.98
CA THR A 128 -13.86 7.71 -10.71
C THR A 128 -12.49 7.42 -10.11
N ALA A 129 -11.78 8.46 -9.65
CA ALA A 129 -10.45 8.34 -9.11
C ALA A 129 -10.36 9.02 -7.74
N VAL A 130 -9.76 8.36 -6.77
CA VAL A 130 -9.63 8.89 -5.40
C VAL A 130 -8.19 8.80 -4.89
N ASP A 131 -7.83 9.77 -4.06
CA ASP A 131 -6.60 9.76 -3.29
C ASP A 131 -6.84 10.39 -1.91
N ALA A 132 -6.06 9.96 -0.92
CA ALA A 132 -6.13 10.52 0.43
C ALA A 132 -5.45 11.91 0.51
N GLU A 133 -4.53 12.21 -0.41
CA GLU A 133 -3.73 13.43 -0.42
C GLU A 133 -4.32 14.46 -1.41
N PRO A 134 -4.79 15.64 -0.91
CA PRO A 134 -5.43 16.64 -1.76
C PRO A 134 -4.56 17.12 -2.94
N SER A 135 -3.25 17.29 -2.73
CA SER A 135 -2.35 17.75 -3.80
C SER A 135 -2.21 16.72 -4.93
N MET A 136 -2.38 15.42 -4.65
CA MET A 136 -2.47 14.40 -5.69
C MET A 136 -3.74 14.56 -6.52
N ILE A 137 -4.88 14.81 -5.88
CA ILE A 137 -6.16 15.05 -6.56
C ILE A 137 -6.11 16.28 -7.46
N GLU A 138 -5.46 17.35 -7.02
CA GLU A 138 -5.28 18.56 -7.84
C GLU A 138 -4.52 18.23 -9.15
N LEU A 139 -3.42 17.46 -9.06
CA LEU A 139 -2.68 17.04 -10.26
C LEU A 139 -3.43 15.99 -11.08
N ALA A 140 -4.10 15.04 -10.45
CA ALA A 140 -4.92 14.05 -11.15
C ALA A 140 -6.03 14.72 -11.96
N ALA A 141 -6.72 15.73 -11.43
CA ALA A 141 -7.75 16.48 -12.14
C ALA A 141 -7.21 17.19 -13.40
N LEU A 142 -5.98 17.72 -13.33
CA LEU A 142 -5.32 18.33 -14.48
C LEU A 142 -4.91 17.29 -15.55
N ASN A 143 -4.40 16.15 -15.10
CA ASN A 143 -3.89 15.09 -15.96
C ASN A 143 -4.99 14.22 -16.57
N THR A 144 -6.16 14.15 -15.91
CA THR A 144 -7.28 13.27 -16.29
C THR A 144 -8.62 14.01 -16.30
N PRO A 145 -8.81 15.02 -17.13
CA PRO A 145 -10.02 15.86 -17.14
C PRO A 145 -11.31 15.10 -17.49
N MET A 146 -11.21 13.85 -17.92
CA MET A 146 -12.33 12.96 -18.23
C MET A 146 -12.75 12.09 -17.04
N ALA A 147 -11.98 12.04 -15.96
CA ALA A 147 -12.30 11.28 -14.77
C ALA A 147 -13.00 12.17 -13.73
N ASP A 148 -13.88 11.57 -12.93
CA ASP A 148 -14.39 12.20 -11.69
C ASP A 148 -13.36 11.96 -10.58
N VAL A 149 -12.67 13.02 -10.13
CA VAL A 149 -11.60 12.94 -9.14
C VAL A 149 -12.01 13.58 -7.82
N GLN A 150 -11.78 12.88 -6.71
CA GLN A 150 -12.16 13.37 -5.39
C GLN A 150 -11.25 12.86 -4.27
N VAL A 151 -11.16 13.63 -3.17
CA VAL A 151 -10.41 13.22 -1.99
C VAL A 151 -11.20 12.15 -1.23
N ALA A 152 -10.61 10.95 -1.09
CA ALA A 152 -11.14 9.88 -0.25
C ALA A 152 -10.02 8.93 0.18
N ALA A 153 -10.17 8.30 1.34
CA ALA A 153 -9.16 7.43 1.93
C ALA A 153 -9.74 6.09 2.38
N LEU A 154 -8.99 5.02 2.15
CA LEU A 154 -9.24 3.71 2.77
C LEU A 154 -9.07 3.82 4.31
N PRO A 155 -9.82 3.02 5.06
CA PRO A 155 -10.72 1.96 4.63
C PRO A 155 -12.20 2.39 4.52
N SER A 156 -12.50 3.65 4.26
CA SER A 156 -13.88 4.14 4.15
C SER A 156 -14.03 5.05 2.93
N LEU A 157 -14.73 4.57 1.92
CA LEU A 157 -14.95 5.28 0.66
C LEU A 157 -16.40 5.80 0.57
N PRO A 158 -16.63 7.00 0.00
CA PRO A 158 -17.95 7.64 -0.05
C PRO A 158 -18.85 7.08 -1.17
N PHE A 159 -18.75 5.77 -1.46
CA PHE A 159 -19.48 5.10 -2.53
C PHE A 159 -20.46 4.07 -1.98
N LYS A 160 -21.48 3.76 -2.77
CA LYS A 160 -22.47 2.73 -2.45
C LYS A 160 -21.87 1.33 -2.58
N ASP A 161 -22.52 0.36 -1.99
CA ASP A 161 -22.24 -1.05 -2.24
C ASP A 161 -22.49 -1.33 -3.74
N ASP A 162 -21.63 -2.19 -4.36
CA ASP A 162 -21.82 -2.69 -5.72
C ASP A 162 -21.80 -1.61 -6.84
N GLU A 163 -21.12 -0.49 -6.62
CA GLU A 163 -21.16 0.66 -7.53
C GLU A 163 -20.29 0.49 -8.78
N PHE A 164 -19.13 -0.18 -8.66
CA PHE A 164 -18.14 -0.28 -9.73
C PHE A 164 -18.06 -1.66 -10.37
N ASP A 165 -17.78 -1.69 -11.68
CA ASP A 165 -17.53 -2.93 -12.42
C ASP A 165 -16.13 -3.45 -12.20
N ALA A 166 -15.17 -2.53 -12.03
CA ALA A 166 -13.77 -2.83 -11.74
C ALA A 166 -13.19 -1.83 -10.72
N VAL A 167 -12.35 -2.33 -9.82
CA VAL A 167 -11.58 -1.51 -8.87
C VAL A 167 -10.09 -1.79 -9.07
N VAL A 168 -9.30 -0.73 -9.23
CA VAL A 168 -7.85 -0.82 -9.36
C VAL A 168 -7.16 -0.02 -8.27
N ALA A 169 -5.99 -0.50 -7.81
CA ALA A 169 -5.17 0.23 -6.85
C ALA A 169 -3.68 -0.07 -7.11
N ASN A 170 -2.97 0.92 -7.63
CA ASN A 170 -1.58 0.78 -8.05
C ASN A 170 -0.62 1.21 -6.93
N PHE A 171 0.05 0.24 -6.29
CA PHE A 171 0.96 0.43 -5.14
C PHE A 171 0.33 1.02 -3.86
N VAL A 172 -0.97 0.90 -3.67
CA VAL A 172 -1.71 1.52 -2.54
C VAL A 172 -1.59 0.72 -1.25
N LEU A 173 -1.71 -0.61 -1.30
CA LEU A 173 -1.70 -1.44 -0.08
C LEU A 173 -0.37 -1.39 0.69
N ASN A 174 0.70 -0.89 0.09
CA ASN A 174 1.96 -0.60 0.78
C ASN A 174 1.82 0.52 1.83
N HIS A 175 0.79 1.37 1.69
CA HIS A 175 0.57 2.60 2.46
C HIS A 175 -0.66 2.52 3.39
N VAL A 176 -1.20 1.32 3.62
CA VAL A 176 -2.41 1.09 4.41
C VAL A 176 -2.10 0.29 5.65
N GLY A 177 -2.46 0.84 6.82
CA GLY A 177 -2.20 0.23 8.12
C GLY A 177 -3.07 -0.99 8.42
N GLN A 178 -4.22 -1.14 7.75
CA GLN A 178 -5.16 -2.25 7.93
C GLN A 178 -5.57 -2.84 6.57
N PRO A 179 -4.68 -3.61 5.90
CA PRO A 179 -4.91 -4.09 4.53
C PRO A 179 -6.18 -4.92 4.35
N LEU A 180 -6.56 -5.74 5.32
CA LEU A 180 -7.80 -6.54 5.25
C LEU A 180 -9.07 -5.68 5.30
N LEU A 181 -9.08 -4.61 6.10
CA LEU A 181 -10.21 -3.67 6.12
C LEU A 181 -10.29 -2.88 4.82
N ALA A 182 -9.13 -2.46 4.28
CA ALA A 182 -9.07 -1.82 2.98
C ALA A 182 -9.62 -2.74 1.88
N LEU A 183 -9.21 -4.00 1.85
CA LEU A 183 -9.72 -4.98 0.87
C LEU A 183 -11.22 -5.26 1.05
N ALA A 184 -11.73 -5.30 2.28
CA ALA A 184 -13.16 -5.42 2.54
C ALA A 184 -13.95 -4.23 1.97
N GLU A 185 -13.41 -3.02 2.06
CA GLU A 185 -14.01 -1.83 1.50
C GLU A 185 -13.97 -1.84 -0.04
N LEU A 186 -12.81 -2.19 -0.63
CA LEU A 186 -12.71 -2.35 -2.09
C LEU A 186 -13.70 -3.40 -2.61
N ARG A 187 -13.85 -4.50 -1.86
CA ARG A 187 -14.84 -5.54 -2.18
C ARG A 187 -16.28 -5.02 -2.08
N ARG A 188 -16.60 -4.23 -1.05
CA ARG A 188 -17.94 -3.64 -0.85
C ARG A 188 -18.39 -2.77 -2.02
N VAL A 189 -17.49 -1.92 -2.53
CA VAL A 189 -17.81 -1.00 -3.63
C VAL A 189 -17.78 -1.66 -5.01
N THR A 190 -17.21 -2.86 -5.11
CA THR A 190 -17.18 -3.65 -6.36
C THR A 190 -18.45 -4.52 -6.45
N ARG A 191 -19.15 -4.47 -7.57
CA ARG A 191 -20.37 -5.27 -7.76
C ARG A 191 -20.09 -6.79 -7.77
N PRO A 192 -21.07 -7.64 -7.47
CA PRO A 192 -20.93 -9.09 -7.65
C PRO A 192 -20.51 -9.44 -9.08
N GLY A 193 -19.50 -10.29 -9.21
CA GLY A 193 -18.84 -10.64 -10.48
C GLY A 193 -17.95 -9.53 -11.05
N GLY A 194 -17.83 -8.39 -10.36
CA GLY A 194 -16.88 -7.32 -10.71
C GLY A 194 -15.43 -7.75 -10.42
N ARG A 195 -14.48 -6.98 -10.92
CA ARG A 195 -13.06 -7.29 -10.87
C ARG A 195 -12.29 -6.36 -9.93
N ILE A 196 -11.24 -6.92 -9.31
CA ILE A 196 -10.23 -6.15 -8.60
C ILE A 196 -8.85 -6.46 -9.17
N ALA A 197 -8.01 -5.45 -9.30
CA ALA A 197 -6.59 -5.63 -9.60
C ALA A 197 -5.74 -4.66 -8.77
N LEU A 198 -4.67 -5.18 -8.16
CA LEU A 198 -3.84 -4.44 -7.21
C LEU A 198 -2.37 -4.73 -7.48
N THR A 199 -1.52 -3.72 -7.34
CA THR A 199 -0.07 -3.91 -7.33
C THR A 199 0.53 -3.57 -5.98
N ILE A 200 1.63 -4.25 -5.65
CA ILE A 200 2.51 -3.93 -4.52
C ILE A 200 3.97 -4.17 -4.92
N TRP A 201 4.89 -3.55 -4.19
CA TRP A 201 6.29 -3.92 -4.29
C TRP A 201 6.54 -5.32 -3.74
N SER A 202 7.37 -6.11 -4.43
CA SER A 202 7.73 -7.46 -3.95
C SER A 202 8.79 -7.42 -2.83
N ALA A 203 8.84 -8.48 -2.02
CA ALA A 203 9.96 -8.75 -1.14
C ALA A 203 10.48 -10.17 -1.39
N PRO A 204 11.81 -10.34 -1.55
CA PRO A 204 12.84 -9.30 -1.49
C PRO A 204 12.74 -8.28 -2.62
N ALA A 205 13.16 -7.03 -2.36
CA ALA A 205 13.22 -5.99 -3.37
C ALA A 205 14.29 -6.32 -4.43
N ALA A 206 14.04 -5.93 -5.70
CA ALA A 206 15.06 -6.01 -6.74
C ALA A 206 16.23 -5.06 -6.45
N ALA A 207 17.38 -5.31 -7.07
CA ALA A 207 18.63 -4.60 -6.74
C ALA A 207 18.56 -3.08 -6.94
N GLY A 208 17.93 -2.61 -8.02
CA GLY A 208 17.73 -1.18 -8.28
C GLY A 208 16.72 -0.55 -7.32
N GLN A 209 15.64 -1.28 -7.01
CA GLN A 209 14.65 -0.87 -6.02
C GLN A 209 15.25 -0.71 -4.62
N ALA A 210 16.25 -1.52 -4.26
CA ALA A 210 16.93 -1.47 -2.97
C ALA A 210 18.02 -0.39 -2.88
N LEU A 211 18.38 0.29 -3.98
CA LEU A 211 19.53 1.19 -4.08
C LEU A 211 19.56 2.28 -3.00
N LEU A 212 18.47 3.04 -2.84
CA LEU A 212 18.39 4.09 -1.82
C LEU A 212 18.46 3.52 -0.40
N GLY A 213 17.78 2.41 -0.13
CA GLY A 213 17.82 1.74 1.17
C GLY A 213 19.26 1.26 1.52
N ARG A 214 20.00 0.71 0.54
CA ARG A 214 21.41 0.32 0.68
C ARG A 214 22.31 1.53 1.00
N ALA A 215 22.08 2.68 0.34
CA ALA A 215 22.83 3.90 0.59
C ALA A 215 22.57 4.47 1.99
N ILE A 216 21.30 4.50 2.43
CA ILE A 216 20.89 4.89 3.77
C ILE A 216 21.56 4.00 4.83
N GLN A 217 21.51 2.69 4.63
CA GLN A 217 22.14 1.72 5.54
C GLN A 217 23.67 1.87 5.60
N ALA A 218 24.32 2.09 4.45
CA ALA A 218 25.77 2.28 4.38
C ALA A 218 26.22 3.56 5.10
N ALA A 219 25.38 4.59 5.14
CA ALA A 219 25.60 5.81 5.93
C ALA A 219 25.29 5.64 7.43
N GLY A 220 24.94 4.43 7.89
CA GLY A 220 24.63 4.15 9.29
C GLY A 220 23.30 4.74 9.79
N VAL A 221 22.43 5.17 8.91
CA VAL A 221 21.12 5.73 9.28
C VAL A 221 20.17 4.63 9.72
N THR A 222 19.47 4.87 10.83
CA THR A 222 18.45 3.98 11.37
C THR A 222 17.05 4.53 11.12
N ARG A 223 16.05 3.64 11.11
CA ARG A 223 14.65 4.03 10.92
C ARG A 223 14.24 5.03 12.01
N PRO A 224 13.72 6.21 11.64
CA PRO A 224 13.20 7.16 12.61
C PRO A 224 12.04 6.59 13.42
N ALA A 225 11.98 6.89 14.73
CA ALA A 225 10.96 6.35 15.62
C ALA A 225 9.53 6.81 15.26
N HIS A 226 9.40 7.96 14.61
CA HIS A 226 8.11 8.50 14.15
C HIS A 226 7.59 7.86 12.87
N LEU A 227 8.36 6.94 12.27
CA LEU A 227 7.97 6.15 11.09
C LEU A 227 7.83 4.67 11.49
N PRO A 228 6.75 4.27 12.18
CA PRO A 228 6.58 2.91 12.66
C PRO A 228 6.44 1.92 11.48
N PRO A 229 6.88 0.67 11.63
CA PRO A 229 6.55 -0.38 10.67
C PRO A 229 5.05 -0.70 10.76
N LEU A 230 4.53 -1.35 9.73
CA LEU A 230 3.22 -1.99 9.81
C LEU A 230 3.21 -2.98 10.99
N SER A 231 2.11 -3.02 11.75
CA SER A 231 1.99 -3.95 12.88
C SER A 231 2.04 -5.42 12.40
N LEU A 232 2.63 -6.31 13.18
CA LEU A 232 2.78 -7.72 12.80
C LEU A 232 1.45 -8.43 12.52
N GLU A 233 0.37 -8.01 13.16
CA GLU A 233 -0.98 -8.54 12.93
C GLU A 233 -1.57 -8.14 11.57
N ASN A 234 -1.15 -6.99 11.04
CA ASN A 234 -1.59 -6.44 9.76
C ASN A 234 -0.59 -6.68 8.63
N ASP A 235 0.63 -7.15 8.96
CA ASP A 235 1.64 -7.44 7.95
C ASP A 235 1.35 -8.76 7.23
N PHE A 236 1.79 -8.85 5.99
CA PHE A 236 1.62 -10.02 5.13
C PHE A 236 2.85 -10.22 4.25
N PRO A 237 3.14 -11.47 3.83
CA PRO A 237 4.27 -11.72 2.95
C PRO A 237 4.07 -11.08 1.57
N ARG A 238 5.01 -10.22 1.14
CA ARG A 238 4.98 -9.58 -0.19
C ARG A 238 5.59 -10.51 -1.25
N THR A 239 5.02 -11.72 -1.29
CA THR A 239 5.29 -12.77 -2.29
C THR A 239 4.02 -13.06 -3.07
N LYS A 240 4.11 -13.76 -4.21
CA LYS A 240 2.91 -14.14 -4.97
C LYS A 240 1.90 -14.90 -4.11
N GLN A 241 2.37 -15.86 -3.33
CA GLN A 241 1.51 -16.67 -2.47
C GLN A 241 0.90 -15.84 -1.34
N GLY A 242 1.70 -14.98 -0.69
CA GLY A 242 1.25 -14.14 0.42
C GLY A 242 0.22 -13.10 -0.02
N PHE A 243 0.43 -12.48 -1.19
CA PHE A 243 -0.50 -11.47 -1.69
C PHE A 243 -1.80 -12.10 -2.22
N ALA A 244 -1.72 -13.24 -2.91
CA ALA A 244 -2.92 -13.99 -3.29
C ALA A 244 -3.72 -14.44 -2.06
N ALA A 245 -3.06 -15.01 -1.04
CA ALA A 245 -3.70 -15.43 0.20
C ALA A 245 -4.37 -14.27 0.97
N LEU A 246 -3.84 -13.06 0.86
CA LEU A 246 -4.47 -11.87 1.47
C LEU A 246 -5.81 -11.56 0.79
N LEU A 247 -5.90 -11.63 -0.54
CA LEU A 247 -7.15 -11.43 -1.28
C LEU A 247 -8.15 -12.57 -1.01
N ASP A 248 -7.70 -13.82 -1.01
CA ASP A 248 -8.54 -14.97 -0.66
C ASP A 248 -9.16 -14.78 0.74
N LYS A 249 -8.35 -14.36 1.72
CA LYS A 249 -8.81 -14.06 3.09
C LYS A 249 -9.83 -12.91 3.14
N ALA A 250 -9.73 -11.95 2.24
CA ALA A 250 -10.70 -10.85 2.10
C ALA A 250 -11.97 -11.26 1.36
N GLY A 251 -12.09 -12.52 0.89
CA GLY A 251 -13.28 -13.09 0.27
C GLY A 251 -13.39 -12.85 -1.23
N PHE A 252 -12.28 -12.54 -1.92
CA PHE A 252 -12.23 -12.54 -3.38
C PHE A 252 -12.08 -13.97 -3.90
N VAL A 253 -12.59 -14.22 -5.10
CA VAL A 253 -12.55 -15.53 -5.77
C VAL A 253 -11.75 -15.45 -7.07
N GLU A 254 -11.39 -16.60 -7.65
CA GLU A 254 -10.55 -16.67 -8.86
C GLU A 254 -9.25 -15.85 -8.74
N VAL A 255 -8.67 -15.81 -7.53
CA VAL A 255 -7.49 -15.01 -7.24
C VAL A 255 -6.27 -15.54 -7.96
N SER A 256 -5.55 -14.65 -8.61
CA SER A 256 -4.27 -14.93 -9.26
C SER A 256 -3.26 -13.83 -8.97
N CYS A 257 -1.98 -14.21 -8.92
CA CYS A 257 -0.89 -13.26 -8.69
C CYS A 257 0.28 -13.55 -9.63
N GLN A 258 0.76 -12.51 -10.29
CA GLN A 258 1.92 -12.56 -11.18
C GLN A 258 3.01 -11.59 -10.75
N THR A 259 4.25 -11.86 -11.16
CA THR A 259 5.41 -11.00 -10.93
C THR A 259 5.66 -10.18 -12.19
N LEU A 260 5.80 -8.86 -12.03
CA LEU A 260 6.22 -7.94 -13.08
C LEU A 260 7.65 -7.52 -12.79
N ASN A 261 8.54 -7.69 -13.78
CA ASN A 261 9.93 -7.27 -13.69
C ASN A 261 10.23 -6.29 -14.81
N TRP A 262 10.95 -5.21 -14.49
CA TRP A 262 11.41 -4.24 -15.49
C TRP A 262 12.64 -3.49 -15.01
N ASP A 263 13.37 -2.93 -15.94
CA ASP A 263 14.45 -1.99 -15.65
C ASP A 263 13.92 -0.57 -15.82
N HIS A 264 13.87 0.19 -14.73
CA HIS A 264 13.50 1.60 -14.78
C HIS A 264 14.68 2.42 -15.28
N HIS A 265 14.48 3.12 -16.40
CA HIS A 265 15.50 3.99 -16.98
C HIS A 265 15.34 5.42 -16.48
N THR A 266 16.38 5.96 -15.84
CA THR A 266 16.38 7.30 -15.22
C THR A 266 17.80 7.87 -15.17
N THR A 267 17.97 9.06 -14.64
CA THR A 267 19.27 9.64 -14.32
C THR A 267 19.55 9.60 -12.82
N SER A 268 20.81 9.61 -12.42
CA SER A 268 21.22 9.73 -11.01
C SER A 268 20.61 10.97 -10.34
N ALA A 269 20.56 12.09 -11.07
CA ALA A 269 20.00 13.34 -10.56
C ALA A 269 18.47 13.24 -10.33
N GLU A 270 17.71 12.69 -11.31
CA GLU A 270 16.27 12.50 -11.20
C GLU A 270 15.93 11.54 -10.04
N TRP A 271 16.64 10.41 -9.95
CA TRP A 271 16.41 9.45 -8.86
C TRP A 271 16.70 10.03 -7.48
N TRP A 272 17.79 10.79 -7.36
CA TRP A 272 18.17 11.46 -6.11
C TRP A 272 17.23 12.60 -5.74
N SER A 273 16.67 13.33 -6.70
CA SER A 273 15.75 14.45 -6.44
C SER A 273 14.52 14.01 -5.63
N GLY A 274 13.93 12.85 -5.94
CA GLY A 274 12.84 12.28 -5.18
C GLY A 274 13.23 11.94 -3.73
N ALA A 275 14.46 11.44 -3.53
CA ALA A 275 14.95 11.12 -2.20
C ALA A 275 15.10 12.37 -1.31
N VAL A 276 15.73 13.44 -1.81
CA VAL A 276 15.91 14.68 -1.00
C VAL A 276 14.63 15.48 -0.85
N ALA A 277 13.68 15.34 -1.78
CA ALA A 277 12.35 15.93 -1.65
C ALA A 277 11.47 15.22 -0.63
N GLY A 278 11.89 14.05 -0.12
CA GLY A 278 11.15 13.32 0.91
C GLY A 278 10.07 12.38 0.35
N VAL A 279 10.10 12.07 -0.95
CA VAL A 279 9.06 11.26 -1.58
C VAL A 279 9.10 9.80 -1.10
N GLY A 280 7.98 9.34 -0.58
CA GLY A 280 7.83 8.00 -0.03
C GLY A 280 8.68 7.76 1.22
N PHE A 281 8.62 6.55 1.75
CA PHE A 281 9.30 6.22 3.01
C PHE A 281 10.81 6.49 2.98
N THR A 282 11.54 5.98 1.97
CA THR A 282 12.99 6.17 1.86
C THR A 282 13.39 7.61 1.69
N GLY A 283 12.65 8.38 0.89
CA GLY A 283 12.86 9.81 0.73
C GLY A 283 12.64 10.56 2.03
N HIS A 284 11.56 10.25 2.75
CA HIS A 284 11.28 10.86 4.03
C HIS A 284 12.37 10.57 5.07
N VAL A 285 12.93 9.36 5.08
CA VAL A 285 14.10 9.01 5.91
C VAL A 285 15.29 9.88 5.54
N VAL A 286 15.61 10.09 4.26
CA VAL A 286 16.70 10.97 3.81
C VAL A 286 16.46 12.42 4.22
N ALA A 287 15.30 12.96 3.90
CA ALA A 287 14.95 14.36 4.15
C ALA A 287 14.92 14.73 5.65
N SER A 288 14.74 13.75 6.53
CA SER A 288 14.75 13.94 7.99
C SER A 288 16.16 13.98 8.63
N GLN A 289 17.23 13.81 7.83
CA GLN A 289 18.60 13.79 8.35
C GLN A 289 19.24 15.17 8.36
N SER A 290 20.41 15.30 9.07
CA SER A 290 21.23 16.50 8.98
C SER A 290 21.86 16.67 7.58
N PRO A 291 22.20 17.89 7.15
CA PRO A 291 22.85 18.12 5.86
C PRO A 291 24.12 17.24 5.65
N GLU A 292 24.92 17.03 6.70
CA GLU A 292 26.13 16.22 6.66
C GLU A 292 25.79 14.74 6.39
N LEU A 293 24.72 14.24 7.02
CA LEU A 293 24.31 12.85 6.85
C LEU A 293 23.63 12.63 5.49
N ILE A 294 22.87 13.63 4.99
CA ILE A 294 22.34 13.62 3.62
C ILE A 294 23.50 13.53 2.60
N ALA A 295 24.57 14.33 2.81
CA ALA A 295 25.74 14.27 1.94
C ALA A 295 26.46 12.91 2.00
N GLU A 296 26.51 12.28 3.16
CA GLU A 296 27.07 10.94 3.33
C GLU A 296 26.21 9.86 2.64
N ILE A 297 24.88 9.93 2.78
CA ILE A 297 23.96 9.05 2.05
C ILE A 297 24.14 9.25 0.53
N LYS A 298 24.26 10.50 0.07
CA LYS A 298 24.49 10.80 -1.35
C LYS A 298 25.80 10.19 -1.85
N ARG A 299 26.87 10.28 -1.09
CA ARG A 299 28.14 9.67 -1.45
C ARG A 299 28.01 8.15 -1.62
N HIS A 300 27.31 7.47 -0.70
CA HIS A 300 27.03 6.05 -0.82
C HIS A 300 26.11 5.72 -2.00
N PHE A 301 25.09 6.54 -2.23
CA PHE A 301 24.23 6.41 -3.39
C PHE A 301 25.02 6.49 -4.70
N ASP A 302 25.93 7.47 -4.85
CA ASP A 302 26.75 7.62 -6.05
C ASP A 302 27.68 6.43 -6.29
N LEU A 303 28.28 5.88 -5.22
CA LEU A 303 29.11 4.69 -5.31
C LEU A 303 28.31 3.45 -5.73
N LEU A 304 27.13 3.24 -5.13
CA LEU A 304 26.30 2.07 -5.39
C LEU A 304 25.57 2.16 -6.73
N SER A 305 25.22 3.37 -7.18
CA SER A 305 24.55 3.57 -8.48
C SER A 305 25.43 3.20 -9.66
N ALA A 306 26.74 3.18 -9.51
CA ALA A 306 27.66 2.71 -10.53
C ALA A 306 27.39 1.27 -10.99
N GLU A 307 26.81 0.42 -10.13
CA GLU A 307 26.39 -0.95 -10.48
C GLU A 307 25.32 -0.97 -11.60
N PHE A 308 24.58 0.13 -11.78
CA PHE A 308 23.45 0.24 -12.66
C PHE A 308 23.65 1.25 -13.80
N THR A 309 24.84 1.85 -13.90
CA THR A 309 25.12 2.90 -14.87
C THR A 309 25.38 2.32 -16.26
N GLY A 310 24.58 2.73 -17.23
CA GLY A 310 24.76 2.38 -18.63
C GLY A 310 25.88 3.17 -19.33
N PRO A 311 26.21 2.83 -20.60
CA PRO A 311 27.26 3.50 -21.36
C PRO A 311 27.03 5.00 -21.60
N ASP A 312 25.77 5.42 -21.57
CA ASP A 312 25.32 6.81 -21.74
C ASP A 312 25.28 7.60 -20.41
N GLY A 313 25.66 6.98 -19.30
CA GLY A 313 25.61 7.58 -17.97
C GLY A 313 24.23 7.55 -17.30
N SER A 314 23.21 6.99 -17.96
CA SER A 314 21.90 6.75 -17.35
C SER A 314 21.91 5.55 -16.41
N LEU A 315 20.91 5.47 -15.52
CA LEU A 315 20.71 4.34 -14.63
C LEU A 315 19.63 3.40 -15.19
N TRP A 316 19.93 2.11 -15.17
CA TRP A 316 18.98 1.02 -15.46
C TRP A 316 18.72 0.26 -14.15
N LEU A 317 17.63 0.58 -13.48
CA LEU A 317 17.34 0.12 -12.14
C LEU A 317 16.34 -1.05 -12.19
N PRO A 318 16.77 -2.31 -11.93
CA PRO A 318 15.85 -3.45 -11.85
C PRO A 318 14.80 -3.25 -10.75
N HIS A 319 13.54 -3.41 -11.12
CA HIS A 319 12.38 -3.34 -10.22
C HIS A 319 11.51 -4.59 -10.35
N THR A 320 10.82 -4.92 -9.26
CA THR A 320 9.91 -6.05 -9.22
C THR A 320 8.64 -5.68 -8.44
N ALA A 321 7.50 -5.82 -9.09
CA ALA A 321 6.19 -5.69 -8.47
C ALA A 321 5.42 -7.00 -8.52
N LEU A 322 4.44 -7.13 -7.65
CA LEU A 322 3.41 -8.16 -7.69
C LEU A 322 2.11 -7.51 -8.17
N LEU A 323 1.46 -8.15 -9.14
CA LEU A 323 0.13 -7.82 -9.60
C LEU A 323 -0.81 -8.95 -9.20
N THR A 324 -1.77 -8.67 -8.33
CA THR A 324 -2.80 -9.62 -7.90
C THR A 324 -4.16 -9.14 -8.36
N PHE A 325 -4.99 -10.06 -8.82
CA PHE A 325 -6.33 -9.77 -9.30
C PHE A 325 -7.29 -10.93 -8.96
N GLY A 326 -8.58 -10.62 -8.94
CA GLY A 326 -9.64 -11.57 -8.62
C GLY A 326 -11.02 -10.98 -8.91
N LYS A 327 -12.07 -11.69 -8.45
CA LYS A 327 -13.48 -11.29 -8.59
C LYS A 327 -14.16 -11.18 -7.22
N VAL A 328 -15.22 -10.39 -7.17
CA VAL A 328 -16.15 -10.33 -6.04
C VAL A 328 -17.26 -11.37 -6.20
#